data_546f0a3ccea6cc9002566f5fc2c58225
#
_entry.id   546f0a3ccea6cc9002566f5fc2c58225
#
_cell.length_a   1.000
_cell.length_b   1.000
_cell.length_c   1.000
_cell.angle_alpha   90.00
_cell.angle_beta   90.00
_cell.angle_gamma   90.00
#
_symmetry.space_group_name_H-M   'P 1'
#
loop_
_entity.id
_entity.type
_entity.pdbx_description
1 polymer ?
#
loop_
_entity_poly.entity_id
_entity_poly.type
_entity_poly.pdbx_seq_one_letter_code
_entity_poly.pdbx_strand_id
1 'polypeptide(L)'
;MNAKFVVALLAGAVTSSLTSVAAQQDEDPNDEPVRCLSMASVRSTKVIDDQTVLFFHGRGRVYLNRLERACVGLARNGKFTFEVQTGARHARLCATDSITVLERTGRGFNCGLGMFEPISAEEGDAFLLGPNRAVTSTPVELPKNDEAAAPKGEP
;
A
#
# COMPACT_ATOMS: atom_id res chain seq x y z
N MET A 1 40.90 73.74 2.88
CA MET A 1 39.64 73.27 3.32
C MET A 1 38.84 72.83 2.10
N ASN A 2 39.01 71.68 1.55
CA ASN A 2 38.22 71.19 0.38
C ASN A 2 38.07 69.67 0.56
N ALA A 3 36.90 69.27 1.02
CA ALA A 3 36.51 67.90 1.07
C ALA A 3 36.04 67.41 -0.30
N LYS A 4 36.78 66.53 -0.89
CA LYS A 4 36.37 65.83 -2.14
C LYS A 4 35.58 64.58 -1.76
N PHE A 5 34.28 64.59 -2.07
CA PHE A 5 33.42 63.39 -1.97
C PHE A 5 33.74 62.48 -3.15
N VAL A 6 34.20 61.28 -2.87
CA VAL A 6 34.31 60.19 -3.87
C VAL A 6 33.06 59.32 -3.68
N VAL A 7 32.21 59.32 -4.68
CA VAL A 7 31.05 58.44 -4.77
C VAL A 7 31.51 57.13 -5.41
N ALA A 8 31.56 56.06 -4.61
CA ALA A 8 31.81 54.69 -5.10
C ALA A 8 30.48 54.03 -5.48
N LEU A 9 30.28 53.78 -6.75
CA LEU A 9 29.18 52.98 -7.29
C LEU A 9 29.49 51.51 -7.04
N LEU A 10 28.78 50.89 -6.11
CA LEU A 10 28.79 49.44 -5.91
C LEU A 10 27.70 48.82 -6.81
N ALA A 11 28.15 48.17 -7.84
CA ALA A 11 27.29 47.32 -8.67
C ALA A 11 26.96 46.02 -7.89
N GLY A 12 25.72 45.91 -7.34
CA GLY A 12 25.23 44.72 -6.68
C GLY A 12 24.85 43.67 -7.72
N ALA A 13 25.60 42.58 -7.78
CA ALA A 13 25.20 41.38 -8.51
C ALA A 13 24.15 40.63 -7.70
N VAL A 14 22.92 40.61 -8.18
CA VAL A 14 21.82 39.80 -7.61
C VAL A 14 22.01 38.38 -8.08
N THR A 15 22.62 37.52 -7.30
CA THR A 15 22.66 36.08 -7.51
C THR A 15 21.33 35.48 -7.06
N SER A 16 20.49 35.12 -8.05
CA SER A 16 19.25 34.37 -7.79
C SER A 16 19.61 32.94 -7.36
N SER A 17 19.53 32.66 -6.08
CA SER A 17 19.65 31.32 -5.52
C SER A 17 18.36 30.58 -5.84
N LEU A 18 18.39 29.61 -6.75
CA LEU A 18 17.34 28.62 -6.94
C LEU A 18 17.34 27.70 -5.72
N THR A 19 16.46 27.98 -4.76
CA THR A 19 16.19 27.08 -3.65
C THR A 19 15.38 25.91 -4.18
N SER A 20 16.04 24.78 -4.40
CA SER A 20 15.36 23.51 -4.64
C SER A 20 14.61 23.16 -3.38
N VAL A 21 13.30 23.29 -3.39
CA VAL A 21 12.41 22.73 -2.39
C VAL A 21 12.45 21.22 -2.57
N ALA A 22 13.29 20.54 -1.80
CA ALA A 22 13.18 19.11 -1.64
C ALA A 22 11.81 18.84 -1.01
N ALA A 23 10.95 18.15 -1.74
CA ALA A 23 9.70 17.65 -1.19
C ALA A 23 10.08 16.72 -0.03
N GLN A 24 9.87 17.20 1.19
CA GLN A 24 9.89 16.35 2.38
C GLN A 24 8.70 15.42 2.21
N GLN A 25 8.97 14.16 1.94
CA GLN A 25 7.98 13.11 2.12
C GLN A 25 7.71 13.08 3.62
N ASP A 26 6.49 13.45 4.00
CA ASP A 26 5.97 13.24 5.35
C ASP A 26 5.90 11.72 5.54
N GLU A 27 6.99 11.12 6.04
CA GLU A 27 6.99 9.74 6.52
C GLU A 27 6.07 9.73 7.75
N ASP A 28 4.86 9.19 7.55
CA ASP A 28 3.95 8.90 8.65
C ASP A 28 4.67 7.92 9.59
N PRO A 29 4.78 8.20 10.89
CA PRO A 29 5.40 7.29 11.86
C PRO A 29 4.71 5.91 11.93
N ASN A 30 3.63 5.72 11.19
CA ASN A 30 2.96 4.43 10.98
C ASN A 30 3.49 3.62 9.78
N ASP A 31 4.41 4.16 8.98
CA ASP A 31 4.94 3.51 7.78
C ASP A 31 6.13 2.58 8.05
N GLU A 32 6.60 2.50 9.29
CA GLU A 32 7.67 1.58 9.65
C GLU A 32 7.17 0.13 9.71
N PRO A 33 7.93 -0.83 9.13
CA PRO A 33 7.63 -2.24 9.24
C PRO A 33 7.57 -2.68 10.70
N VAL A 34 6.50 -3.35 11.08
CA VAL A 34 6.30 -3.86 12.43
C VAL A 34 6.62 -5.35 12.51
N ARG A 35 7.19 -5.72 13.65
CA ARG A 35 7.60 -7.09 13.89
C ARG A 35 6.45 -8.03 14.24
N CYS A 36 5.41 -7.52 14.87
CA CYS A 36 4.27 -8.31 15.33
C CYS A 36 2.96 -7.57 15.18
N LEU A 37 1.92 -8.27 14.73
CA LEU A 37 0.54 -7.80 14.71
C LEU A 37 -0.27 -8.38 15.87
N SER A 38 -1.20 -7.60 16.41
CA SER A 38 -2.19 -8.11 17.36
C SER A 38 -3.25 -8.91 16.60
N MET A 39 -3.39 -10.18 16.91
CA MET A 39 -4.39 -11.05 16.28
C MET A 39 -5.82 -10.60 16.54
N ALA A 40 -6.09 -9.99 17.68
CA ALA A 40 -7.41 -9.43 18.00
C ALA A 40 -7.83 -8.30 17.04
N SER A 41 -6.87 -7.68 16.38
CA SER A 41 -7.11 -6.59 15.44
C SER A 41 -7.06 -7.01 13.98
N VAL A 42 -6.57 -8.21 13.67
CA VAL A 42 -6.61 -8.76 12.30
C VAL A 42 -8.04 -9.14 11.97
N ARG A 43 -8.58 -8.57 10.90
CA ARG A 43 -9.96 -8.78 10.43
C ARG A 43 -10.04 -9.86 9.37
N SER A 44 -9.11 -9.85 8.44
CA SER A 44 -9.02 -10.83 7.37
C SER A 44 -7.60 -10.89 6.81
N THR A 45 -7.34 -11.93 6.05
CA THR A 45 -6.09 -12.10 5.30
C THR A 45 -6.39 -12.45 3.86
N LYS A 46 -5.50 -12.07 2.95
CA LYS A 46 -5.57 -12.44 1.54
C LYS A 46 -4.23 -12.93 1.06
N VAL A 47 -4.23 -14.09 0.45
CA VAL A 47 -3.07 -14.61 -0.27
C VAL A 47 -3.03 -13.99 -1.65
N ILE A 48 -1.93 -13.38 -2.01
CA ILE A 48 -1.70 -12.76 -3.32
C ILE A 48 -0.97 -13.74 -4.23
N ASP A 49 0.10 -14.31 -3.72
CA ASP A 49 0.92 -15.32 -4.40
C ASP A 49 1.56 -16.28 -3.39
N ASP A 50 2.48 -17.12 -3.84
CA ASP A 50 3.16 -18.09 -2.96
C ASP A 50 4.15 -17.44 -1.96
N GLN A 51 4.36 -16.13 -2.03
CA GLN A 51 5.28 -15.42 -1.16
C GLN A 51 4.67 -14.17 -0.51
N THR A 52 3.48 -13.77 -0.89
CA THR A 52 2.87 -12.50 -0.48
C THR A 52 1.50 -12.71 0.15
N VAL A 53 1.34 -12.20 1.36
CA VAL A 53 0.08 -12.24 2.11
C VAL A 53 -0.26 -10.84 2.61
N LEU A 54 -1.50 -10.41 2.41
CA LEU A 54 -2.05 -9.18 2.99
C LEU A 54 -2.80 -9.49 4.28
N PHE A 55 -2.59 -8.64 5.28
CA PHE A 55 -3.29 -8.66 6.56
C PHE A 55 -4.11 -7.37 6.72
N PHE A 56 -5.41 -7.50 6.68
CA PHE A 56 -6.33 -6.39 6.93
C PHE A 56 -6.55 -6.24 8.43
N HIS A 57 -6.11 -5.12 8.95
CA HIS A 57 -6.14 -4.82 10.37
C HIS A 57 -7.25 -3.82 10.70
N GLY A 58 -7.63 -3.73 11.96
CA GLY A 58 -8.61 -2.73 12.41
C GLY A 58 -8.20 -1.30 12.04
N ARG A 59 -9.21 -0.43 11.92
CA ARG A 59 -9.06 0.98 11.51
C ARG A 59 -8.58 1.19 10.07
N GLY A 60 -8.86 0.24 9.17
CA GLY A 60 -8.54 0.35 7.75
C GLY A 60 -7.07 0.17 7.40
N ARG A 61 -6.22 -0.23 8.35
CA ARG A 61 -4.81 -0.48 8.07
C ARG A 61 -4.60 -1.80 7.35
N VAL A 62 -3.70 -1.79 6.39
CA VAL A 62 -3.29 -2.98 5.64
C VAL A 62 -1.80 -3.20 5.85
N TYR A 63 -1.42 -4.45 6.05
CA TYR A 63 -0.03 -4.84 6.15
C TYR A 63 0.29 -5.90 5.11
N LEU A 64 1.37 -5.66 4.38
CA LEU A 64 1.96 -6.62 3.48
C LEU A 64 2.95 -7.48 4.27
N ASN A 65 2.88 -8.79 4.13
CA ASN A 65 3.90 -9.70 4.64
C ASN A 65 4.52 -10.46 3.47
N ARG A 66 5.83 -10.32 3.34
CA ARG A 66 6.62 -11.11 2.40
C ARG A 66 7.24 -12.27 3.14
N LEU A 67 6.83 -13.49 2.78
CA LEU A 67 7.40 -14.70 3.36
C LEU A 67 8.88 -14.79 3.02
N GLU A 68 9.69 -15.33 3.91
CA GLU A 68 11.14 -15.51 3.70
C GLU A 68 11.45 -16.33 2.43
N ARG A 69 10.59 -17.25 2.09
CA ARG A 69 10.68 -18.12 0.91
C ARG A 69 9.30 -18.34 0.31
N ALA A 70 9.27 -18.67 -0.97
CA ALA A 70 8.02 -19.06 -1.62
C ALA A 70 7.44 -20.30 -0.92
N CYS A 71 6.19 -20.19 -0.52
CA CYS A 71 5.43 -21.20 0.19
C CYS A 71 4.63 -22.04 -0.79
N VAL A 72 5.14 -23.20 -1.13
CA VAL A 72 4.56 -24.05 -2.17
C VAL A 72 3.08 -24.34 -1.89
N GLY A 73 2.22 -24.01 -2.85
CA GLY A 73 0.81 -24.28 -2.80
C GLY A 73 -0.03 -23.23 -2.06
N LEU A 74 0.59 -22.18 -1.52
CA LEU A 74 -0.13 -21.13 -0.80
C LEU A 74 -1.12 -20.41 -1.72
N ALA A 75 -0.66 -19.92 -2.88
CA ALA A 75 -1.52 -19.26 -3.85
C ALA A 75 -2.61 -20.19 -4.38
N ARG A 76 -2.27 -21.45 -4.68
CA ARG A 76 -3.22 -22.43 -5.21
C ARG A 76 -4.34 -22.78 -4.23
N ASN A 77 -4.01 -22.93 -2.94
CA ASN A 77 -5.00 -23.31 -1.92
C ASN A 77 -5.69 -22.07 -1.33
N GLY A 78 -5.05 -20.92 -1.29
CA GLY A 78 -5.58 -19.65 -0.78
C GLY A 78 -5.93 -19.67 0.70
N LYS A 79 -5.51 -20.72 1.42
CA LYS A 79 -5.87 -20.96 2.83
C LYS A 79 -4.65 -21.40 3.61
N PHE A 80 -4.51 -20.86 4.81
CA PHE A 80 -3.47 -21.23 5.76
C PHE A 80 -3.97 -21.09 7.19
N THR A 81 -3.25 -21.70 8.11
CA THR A 81 -3.39 -21.48 9.55
C THR A 81 -2.08 -20.94 10.11
N PHE A 82 -2.14 -20.31 11.26
CA PHE A 82 -0.97 -19.89 12.02
C PHE A 82 -1.07 -20.42 13.44
N GLU A 83 0.05 -20.79 14.00
CA GLU A 83 0.15 -21.22 15.38
C GLU A 83 0.75 -20.06 16.19
N VAL A 84 -0.06 -19.47 17.07
CA VAL A 84 0.36 -18.40 17.97
C VAL A 84 0.73 -19.02 19.30
N GLN A 85 1.97 -18.79 19.72
CA GLN A 85 2.52 -19.40 20.94
C GLN A 85 2.02 -18.79 22.24
N THR A 86 1.23 -17.73 22.20
CA THR A 86 0.75 -17.03 23.38
C THR A 86 -0.76 -17.19 23.57
N GLY A 87 -1.19 -17.31 24.84
CA GLY A 87 -2.60 -17.52 25.19
C GLY A 87 -3.56 -16.51 24.52
N ALA A 88 -4.76 -16.96 24.21
CA ALA A 88 -5.73 -16.38 23.28
C ALA A 88 -6.08 -14.88 23.47
N ARG A 89 -5.85 -14.30 24.62
CA ARG A 89 -6.22 -12.89 24.90
C ARG A 89 -5.19 -11.87 24.42
N HIS A 90 -3.94 -12.30 24.25
CA HIS A 90 -2.80 -11.44 23.83
C HIS A 90 -2.02 -12.04 22.67
N ALA A 91 -2.68 -12.87 21.88
CA ALA A 91 -2.06 -13.51 20.75
C ALA A 91 -1.51 -12.47 19.77
N ARG A 92 -0.22 -12.56 19.52
CA ARG A 92 0.48 -11.74 18.52
C ARG A 92 1.04 -12.66 17.46
N LEU A 93 0.94 -12.26 16.23
CA LEU A 93 1.57 -12.93 15.11
C LEU A 93 2.84 -12.13 14.76
N CYS A 94 3.98 -12.75 14.86
CA CYS A 94 5.27 -12.09 14.71
C CYS A 94 6.03 -12.60 13.47
N ALA A 95 7.00 -11.82 13.01
CA ALA A 95 7.87 -12.19 11.89
C ALA A 95 8.72 -13.47 12.15
N THR A 96 8.80 -13.92 13.41
CA THR A 96 9.46 -15.17 13.79
C THR A 96 8.52 -16.37 13.79
N ASP A 97 7.22 -16.13 13.58
CA ASP A 97 6.21 -17.18 13.51
C ASP A 97 6.10 -17.74 12.10
N SER A 98 5.28 -18.74 11.93
CA SER A 98 5.06 -19.38 10.65
C SER A 98 3.59 -19.61 10.35
N ILE A 99 3.30 -19.76 9.07
CA ILE A 99 2.01 -20.19 8.58
C ILE A 99 2.12 -21.62 8.04
N THR A 100 1.05 -22.38 8.16
CA THR A 100 0.93 -23.72 7.55
C THR A 100 -0.16 -23.67 6.50
N VAL A 101 0.17 -24.01 5.26
CA VAL A 101 -0.79 -24.10 4.17
C VAL A 101 -1.84 -25.17 4.50
N LEU A 102 -3.11 -24.87 4.25
CA LEU A 102 -4.18 -25.84 4.39
C LEU A 102 -4.50 -26.42 3.02
N GLU A 103 -4.19 -27.68 2.86
CA GLU A 103 -4.51 -28.44 1.65
C GLU A 103 -5.82 -29.22 1.81
N ARG A 104 -6.34 -29.72 0.72
CA ARG A 104 -7.58 -30.53 0.74
C ARG A 104 -7.44 -31.80 1.58
N THR A 105 -6.24 -32.37 1.63
CA THR A 105 -5.90 -33.60 2.34
C THR A 105 -5.35 -33.39 3.74
N GLY A 106 -5.21 -32.13 4.18
CA GLY A 106 -4.69 -31.80 5.53
C GLY A 106 -3.70 -30.65 5.55
N ARG A 107 -2.72 -30.73 6.42
CA ARG A 107 -1.68 -29.72 6.57
C ARG A 107 -0.63 -29.87 5.48
N GLY A 108 -0.34 -28.78 4.78
CA GLY A 108 0.72 -28.69 3.78
C GLY A 108 2.03 -28.10 4.34
N PHE A 109 2.70 -27.31 3.51
CA PHE A 109 3.99 -26.72 3.88
C PHE A 109 3.86 -25.68 4.99
N ASN A 110 4.88 -25.65 5.85
CA ASN A 110 5.06 -24.60 6.86
C ASN A 110 6.08 -23.58 6.34
N CYS A 111 5.75 -22.29 6.46
CA CYS A 111 6.52 -21.20 5.87
C CYS A 111 6.67 -20.04 6.86
N GLY A 112 7.92 -19.58 7.04
CA GLY A 112 8.23 -18.45 7.92
C GLY A 112 7.64 -17.13 7.40
N LEU A 113 7.15 -16.33 8.34
CA LEU A 113 6.70 -14.97 8.07
C LEU A 113 7.90 -14.01 7.98
N GLY A 114 7.72 -12.92 7.27
CA GLY A 114 8.61 -11.77 7.28
C GLY A 114 8.07 -10.63 8.16
N MET A 115 8.68 -9.47 8.05
CA MET A 115 8.19 -8.24 8.66
C MET A 115 6.83 -7.84 8.07
N PHE A 116 6.02 -7.15 8.84
CA PHE A 116 4.74 -6.63 8.40
C PHE A 116 4.93 -5.18 7.95
N GLU A 117 4.93 -4.96 6.66
CA GLU A 117 5.10 -3.65 6.03
C GLU A 117 3.73 -2.97 5.95
N PRO A 118 3.52 -1.83 6.61
CA PRO A 118 2.28 -1.08 6.44
C PRO A 118 2.21 -0.56 5.01
N ILE A 119 1.05 -0.68 4.40
CA ILE A 119 0.77 -0.16 3.05
C ILE A 119 -0.54 0.61 3.07
N SER A 120 -0.70 1.52 2.12
CA SER A 120 -1.96 2.24 1.95
C SER A 120 -3.10 1.30 1.54
N ALA A 121 -4.33 1.69 1.79
CA ALA A 121 -5.49 0.91 1.36
C ALA A 121 -5.52 0.78 -0.18
N GLU A 122 -5.11 1.82 -0.90
CA GLU A 122 -5.04 1.84 -2.36
C GLU A 122 -4.02 0.83 -2.91
N GLU A 123 -2.84 0.73 -2.27
CA GLU A 123 -1.85 -0.29 -2.61
C GLU A 123 -2.37 -1.70 -2.30
N GLY A 124 -3.06 -1.87 -1.17
CA GLY A 124 -3.72 -3.13 -0.84
C GLY A 124 -4.73 -3.55 -1.91
N ASP A 125 -5.53 -2.63 -2.38
CA ASP A 125 -6.49 -2.86 -3.46
C ASP A 125 -5.81 -3.17 -4.80
N ALA A 126 -4.69 -2.49 -5.10
CA ALA A 126 -3.90 -2.78 -6.30
C ALA A 126 -3.37 -4.22 -6.29
N PHE A 127 -2.90 -4.73 -5.15
CA PHE A 127 -2.52 -6.13 -5.00
C PHE A 127 -3.68 -7.10 -5.27
N LEU A 128 -4.88 -6.76 -4.82
CA LEU A 128 -6.08 -7.60 -5.04
C LEU A 128 -6.52 -7.64 -6.51
N LEU A 129 -6.28 -6.55 -7.25
CA LEU A 129 -6.63 -6.45 -8.66
C LEU A 129 -5.64 -7.23 -9.56
N GLY A 130 -4.44 -7.52 -9.07
CA GLY A 130 -3.37 -8.18 -9.81
C GLY A 130 -2.73 -7.27 -10.88
N PRO A 131 -1.57 -7.68 -11.42
CA PRO A 131 -0.76 -6.86 -12.34
C PRO A 131 -1.46 -6.53 -13.67
N ASN A 132 -2.54 -7.24 -14.02
CA ASN A 132 -3.29 -7.04 -15.27
C ASN A 132 -4.48 -6.08 -15.14
N ARG A 133 -4.72 -5.50 -13.99
CA ARG A 133 -5.73 -4.45 -13.78
C ARG A 133 -5.06 -3.19 -13.27
N ALA A 134 -4.19 -2.61 -14.07
CA ALA A 134 -3.95 -1.19 -13.95
C ALA A 134 -5.33 -0.52 -14.08
N VAL A 135 -5.77 0.13 -13.01
CA VAL A 135 -6.98 0.96 -13.07
C VAL A 135 -6.61 2.15 -13.92
N THR A 136 -6.71 1.98 -15.22
CA THR A 136 -6.80 3.12 -16.12
C THR A 136 -8.18 3.68 -15.86
N SER A 137 -8.27 4.60 -14.91
CA SER A 137 -9.43 5.48 -14.77
C SER A 137 -9.42 6.45 -15.94
N THR A 138 -9.74 5.92 -17.12
CA THR A 138 -10.20 6.76 -18.22
C THR A 138 -11.60 7.19 -17.81
N PRO A 139 -11.86 8.50 -17.65
CA PRO A 139 -13.23 8.96 -17.45
C PRO A 139 -14.05 8.44 -18.63
N VAL A 140 -14.99 7.57 -18.36
CA VAL A 140 -15.99 7.20 -19.37
C VAL A 140 -16.85 8.42 -19.53
N GLU A 141 -16.57 9.17 -20.60
CA GLU A 141 -17.46 10.24 -21.05
C GLU A 141 -18.76 9.57 -21.45
N LEU A 142 -19.77 9.74 -20.59
CA LEU A 142 -21.12 9.27 -20.87
C LEU A 142 -21.57 9.90 -22.20
N PRO A 143 -22.04 9.10 -23.18
CA PRO A 143 -22.58 9.66 -24.39
C PRO A 143 -23.72 10.59 -24.01
N LYS A 144 -23.60 11.86 -24.41
CA LYS A 144 -24.71 12.79 -24.35
C LYS A 144 -25.84 12.16 -25.14
N ASN A 145 -26.92 11.88 -24.46
CA ASN A 145 -28.19 11.54 -25.11
C ASN A 145 -28.62 12.74 -25.94
N ASP A 146 -28.25 12.75 -27.20
CA ASP A 146 -28.86 13.63 -28.16
C ASP A 146 -30.33 13.23 -28.27
N GLU A 147 -31.12 14.07 -27.66
CA GLU A 147 -32.50 14.39 -27.90
C GLU A 147 -33.20 13.50 -28.91
N ALA A 148 -33.98 12.57 -28.41
CA ALA A 148 -34.87 11.77 -29.21
C ALA A 148 -35.92 12.72 -29.89
N ALA A 149 -35.77 12.84 -31.18
CA ALA A 149 -36.75 13.51 -32.02
C ALA A 149 -38.12 12.85 -31.88
N ALA A 150 -39.11 13.59 -31.45
CA ALA A 150 -40.50 13.20 -31.37
C ALA A 150 -41.04 12.81 -32.76
N PRO A 151 -41.79 11.71 -32.90
CA PRO A 151 -42.47 11.40 -34.15
C PRO A 151 -43.65 12.38 -34.31
N LYS A 152 -43.61 13.18 -35.39
CA LYS A 152 -44.77 13.94 -35.87
C LYS A 152 -45.85 12.98 -36.26
N GLY A 153 -47.00 13.06 -35.61
CA GLY A 153 -48.21 12.49 -36.09
C GLY A 153 -48.69 13.22 -37.35
N GLU A 154 -49.13 12.46 -38.33
CA GLU A 154 -49.88 12.93 -39.52
C GLU A 154 -51.24 12.26 -39.58
N PRO A 155 -52.22 12.88 -40.23
CA PRO A 155 -53.63 12.94 -39.86
C PRO A 155 -54.46 11.71 -40.25
#